data_1c779ed20044bcdc326f0b2babff73c0
#
_entry.id   1c779ed20044bcdc326f0b2babff73c0
#
_cell.length_a   1.000
_cell.length_b   1.000
_cell.length_c   1.000
_cell.angle_alpha   90.00
_cell.angle_beta   90.00
_cell.angle_gamma   90.00
#
_symmetry.space_group_name_H-M   'P 1'
#
loop_
_entity.id
_entity.type
_entity.pdbx_description
1 polymer ?
#
loop_
_entity_poly.entity_id
_entity_poly.type
_entity_poly.pdbx_seq_one_letter_code
_entity_poly.pdbx_strand_id
1 'polypeptide(L)'
;MANKRRIGVVLLSFITTACVGGLQAVAAQTVQCTVVLDVKSGDVLHRQGSCDKAFAPQSTFKLPLAIIGYDAGILTNETTPRWDYRPEWKRPKREQMSVDPTIWEKESIVWYSQEITRRLGKEKFADYVRRFDYGNADVRGIKGRSDGLTESWLMSSLKISGDQQVAFLRRFLTGKLPVSQSASDKTMAIMPKFTAAEGWQVQGKTGSGRMRTKDGKYDGDVWLGWFFGWAQKGDRQVVFAKLNINDWKSEEPISFATRDALIAELPQLVK
;
A
#
# COMPACT_ATOMS: atom_id res chain seq x y z
N MET A 1 88.52 44.44 15.48
CA MET A 1 88.04 43.32 14.65
C MET A 1 86.92 42.66 15.42
N ALA A 2 85.64 42.98 15.06
CA ALA A 2 84.45 42.52 15.76
C ALA A 2 83.63 41.65 14.82
N ASN A 3 83.49 40.38 15.23
CA ASN A 3 82.79 39.38 14.43
C ASN A 3 81.30 39.34 14.87
N LYS A 4 80.41 39.77 14.00
CA LYS A 4 78.95 39.73 14.24
C LYS A 4 78.44 38.39 13.78
N ARG A 5 78.00 37.55 14.71
CA ARG A 5 77.25 36.35 14.46
C ARG A 5 75.72 36.73 14.17
N ARG A 6 75.24 36.37 13.02
CA ARG A 6 73.84 36.46 12.69
C ARG A 6 73.08 35.20 13.19
N ILE A 7 72.11 35.41 14.05
CA ILE A 7 71.19 34.38 14.49
C ILE A 7 70.02 34.33 13.49
N GLY A 8 69.88 33.21 12.80
CA GLY A 8 68.73 32.96 11.91
C GLY A 8 67.58 32.45 12.71
N VAL A 9 66.43 33.14 12.65
CA VAL A 9 65.17 32.68 13.22
C VAL A 9 64.45 31.82 12.17
N VAL A 10 64.28 30.55 12.47
CA VAL A 10 63.46 29.64 11.64
C VAL A 10 62.04 29.70 12.16
N LEU A 11 61.13 30.28 11.36
CA LEU A 11 59.66 30.21 11.61
C LEU A 11 59.16 28.85 11.13
N LEU A 12 58.75 28.00 12.07
CA LEU A 12 57.96 26.82 11.76
C LEU A 12 56.50 27.24 11.62
N SER A 13 55.97 27.20 10.38
CA SER A 13 54.55 27.34 10.10
C SER A 13 53.81 26.00 10.36
N PHE A 14 53.02 25.94 11.40
CA PHE A 14 52.07 24.82 11.63
C PHE A 14 50.88 25.01 10.72
N ILE A 15 50.73 24.15 9.68
CA ILE A 15 49.52 24.03 8.90
C ILE A 15 48.56 23.14 9.66
N THR A 16 47.53 23.72 10.27
CA THR A 16 46.43 22.98 10.87
C THR A 16 45.41 22.60 9.76
N THR A 17 45.47 21.34 9.35
CA THR A 17 44.48 20.76 8.45
C THR A 17 43.18 20.56 9.20
N ALA A 18 42.20 21.43 9.04
CA ALA A 18 40.83 21.23 9.54
C ALA A 18 40.14 20.15 8.70
N CYS A 19 39.97 18.94 9.25
CA CYS A 19 39.08 17.94 8.70
C CYS A 19 37.62 18.42 8.85
N VAL A 20 37.07 18.98 7.80
CA VAL A 20 35.64 19.23 7.71
C VAL A 20 34.96 17.88 7.43
N GLY A 21 34.55 17.18 8.49
CA GLY A 21 33.72 16.00 8.42
C GLY A 21 32.34 16.42 7.91
N GLY A 22 32.11 16.31 6.59
CA GLY A 22 30.81 16.49 6.02
C GLY A 22 29.85 15.41 6.58
N LEU A 23 28.87 15.81 7.37
CA LEU A 23 27.70 14.98 7.65
C LEU A 23 26.99 14.74 6.32
N GLN A 24 27.24 13.61 5.72
CA GLN A 24 26.38 13.14 4.61
C GLN A 24 25.02 12.84 5.23
N ALA A 25 24.04 13.70 4.95
CA ALA A 25 22.64 13.39 5.20
C ALA A 25 22.33 12.11 4.40
N VAL A 26 22.09 10.99 5.12
CA VAL A 26 21.58 9.78 4.49
C VAL A 26 20.21 10.13 3.92
N ALA A 27 20.15 10.31 2.62
CA ALA A 27 18.89 10.53 1.93
C ALA A 27 17.97 9.35 2.27
N ALA A 28 16.79 9.65 2.78
CA ALA A 28 15.79 8.62 3.08
C ALA A 28 15.59 7.75 1.83
N GLN A 29 15.77 6.43 1.99
CA GLN A 29 15.80 5.51 0.86
C GLN A 29 14.40 5.43 0.26
N THR A 30 14.16 6.16 -0.82
CA THR A 30 12.90 6.12 -1.58
C THR A 30 12.71 4.74 -2.20
N VAL A 31 11.62 4.06 -1.88
CA VAL A 31 11.24 2.80 -2.53
C VAL A 31 10.06 3.07 -3.44
N GLN A 32 10.21 2.72 -4.70
CA GLN A 32 9.17 2.86 -5.71
C GLN A 32 8.96 1.55 -6.45
N CYS A 33 7.73 1.31 -6.87
CA CYS A 33 7.34 0.25 -7.80
C CYS A 33 6.19 0.74 -8.66
N THR A 34 6.25 0.47 -9.94
CA THR A 34 5.11 0.55 -10.85
C THR A 34 5.12 -0.70 -11.72
N VAL A 35 4.04 -1.46 -11.71
CA VAL A 35 3.88 -2.67 -12.52
C VAL A 35 2.49 -2.71 -13.14
N VAL A 36 2.43 -3.05 -14.44
CA VAL A 36 1.19 -3.17 -15.24
C VAL A 36 1.24 -4.45 -16.04
N LEU A 37 0.18 -5.26 -15.96
CA LEU A 37 0.01 -6.48 -16.76
C LEU A 37 -1.23 -6.38 -17.63
N ASP A 38 -1.15 -6.98 -18.83
CA ASP A 38 -2.33 -7.29 -19.62
C ASP A 38 -3.14 -8.42 -18.95
N VAL A 39 -4.45 -8.25 -18.80
CA VAL A 39 -5.29 -9.25 -18.12
C VAL A 39 -5.41 -10.53 -18.94
N LYS A 40 -5.60 -10.42 -20.26
CA LYS A 40 -5.84 -11.54 -21.15
C LYS A 40 -4.60 -12.40 -21.35
N SER A 41 -3.51 -11.80 -21.80
CA SER A 41 -2.26 -12.52 -22.08
C SER A 41 -1.46 -12.79 -20.79
N GLY A 42 -1.46 -11.88 -19.84
CA GLY A 42 -0.60 -11.89 -18.64
C GLY A 42 0.76 -11.28 -18.89
N ASP A 43 0.97 -10.68 -20.05
CA ASP A 43 2.24 -10.04 -20.39
C ASP A 43 2.49 -8.82 -19.49
N VAL A 44 3.75 -8.63 -19.13
CA VAL A 44 4.21 -7.45 -18.41
C VAL A 44 4.35 -6.30 -19.40
N LEU A 45 3.43 -5.34 -19.35
CA LEU A 45 3.46 -4.13 -20.19
C LEU A 45 4.45 -3.11 -19.64
N HIS A 46 4.52 -3.01 -18.31
CA HIS A 46 5.45 -2.10 -17.63
C HIS A 46 5.85 -2.70 -16.29
N ARG A 47 7.15 -2.61 -15.94
CA ARG A 47 7.66 -2.96 -14.61
C ARG A 47 8.89 -2.12 -14.29
N GLN A 48 8.80 -1.28 -13.26
CA GLN A 48 9.88 -0.39 -12.84
C GLN A 48 10.00 -0.35 -11.32
N GLY A 49 11.22 -0.33 -10.81
CA GLY A 49 11.53 -0.21 -9.39
C GLY A 49 11.49 -1.55 -8.63
N SER A 50 11.34 -1.48 -7.31
CA SER A 50 11.42 -2.63 -6.38
C SER A 50 10.09 -3.37 -6.26
N CYS A 51 9.55 -3.89 -7.35
CA CYS A 51 8.23 -4.51 -7.39
C CYS A 51 8.16 -5.91 -6.75
N ASP A 52 9.30 -6.54 -6.52
CA ASP A 52 9.47 -7.80 -5.79
C ASP A 52 9.45 -7.65 -4.26
N LYS A 53 9.73 -6.43 -3.74
CA LYS A 53 9.74 -6.18 -2.30
C LYS A 53 8.33 -6.12 -1.72
N ALA A 54 8.10 -6.87 -0.64
CA ALA A 54 6.81 -6.99 0.01
C ALA A 54 6.64 -6.03 1.19
N PHE A 55 5.51 -5.31 1.22
CA PHE A 55 5.11 -4.37 2.27
C PHE A 55 3.69 -4.63 2.72
N ALA A 56 3.30 -4.05 3.85
CA ALA A 56 1.92 -4.16 4.32
C ALA A 56 0.94 -3.56 3.29
N PRO A 57 -0.16 -4.26 2.94
CA PRO A 57 -1.10 -3.79 1.93
C PRO A 57 -1.90 -2.57 2.36
N GLN A 58 -2.02 -2.32 3.65
CA GLN A 58 -2.86 -1.25 4.19
C GLN A 58 -4.31 -1.36 3.68
N SER A 59 -4.93 -0.25 3.35
CA SER A 59 -6.31 -0.25 2.85
C SER A 59 -6.50 -0.85 1.46
N THR A 60 -5.44 -1.22 0.72
CA THR A 60 -5.62 -2.03 -0.49
C THR A 60 -6.17 -3.42 -0.16
N PHE A 61 -5.95 -3.91 1.07
CA PHE A 61 -6.51 -5.18 1.54
C PHE A 61 -8.05 -5.19 1.59
N LYS A 62 -8.70 -4.03 1.51
CA LYS A 62 -10.17 -3.97 1.46
C LYS A 62 -10.76 -4.71 0.25
N LEU A 63 -10.11 -4.64 -0.92
CA LEU A 63 -10.57 -5.39 -2.10
C LEU A 63 -10.60 -6.91 -1.86
N PRO A 64 -9.50 -7.60 -1.47
CA PRO A 64 -9.59 -9.02 -1.13
C PRO A 64 -10.56 -9.29 0.04
N LEU A 65 -10.68 -8.37 0.99
CA LEU A 65 -11.61 -8.53 2.10
C LEU A 65 -13.08 -8.37 1.66
N ALA A 66 -13.38 -7.55 0.66
CA ALA A 66 -14.70 -7.46 0.06
C ALA A 66 -15.10 -8.78 -0.61
N ILE A 67 -14.18 -9.37 -1.40
CA ILE A 67 -14.40 -10.69 -2.00
C ILE A 67 -14.73 -11.72 -0.92
N ILE A 68 -13.93 -11.77 0.15
CA ILE A 68 -14.13 -12.67 1.29
C ILE A 68 -15.48 -12.40 1.96
N GLY A 69 -15.79 -11.13 2.20
CA GLY A 69 -17.02 -10.73 2.89
C GLY A 69 -18.29 -11.14 2.12
N TYR A 70 -18.29 -10.98 0.80
CA TYR A 70 -19.40 -11.43 -0.05
C TYR A 70 -19.46 -12.94 -0.19
N ASP A 71 -18.34 -13.62 -0.39
CA ASP A 71 -18.30 -15.07 -0.54
C ASP A 71 -18.69 -15.81 0.75
N ALA A 72 -18.35 -15.25 1.90
CA ALA A 72 -18.72 -15.77 3.21
C ALA A 72 -20.16 -15.37 3.65
N GLY A 73 -20.89 -14.58 2.87
CA GLY A 73 -22.24 -14.12 3.17
C GLY A 73 -22.34 -13.08 4.29
N ILE A 74 -21.20 -12.45 4.68
CA ILE A 74 -21.19 -11.36 5.66
C ILE A 74 -21.67 -10.05 5.01
N LEU A 75 -21.26 -9.81 3.77
CA LEU A 75 -21.77 -8.75 2.90
C LEU A 75 -22.78 -9.37 1.94
N THR A 76 -23.90 -8.68 1.70
CA THR A 76 -24.98 -9.23 0.85
C THR A 76 -25.16 -8.48 -0.45
N ASN A 77 -25.08 -7.14 -0.40
CA ASN A 77 -25.15 -6.26 -1.58
C ASN A 77 -24.34 -4.97 -1.32
N GLU A 78 -24.43 -4.01 -2.22
CA GLU A 78 -23.66 -2.75 -2.20
C GLU A 78 -23.93 -1.88 -0.95
N THR A 79 -25.09 -2.05 -0.29
CA THR A 79 -25.54 -1.24 0.84
C THR A 79 -25.85 -2.05 2.10
N THR A 80 -25.64 -3.37 2.07
CA THR A 80 -25.98 -4.27 3.19
C THR A 80 -24.84 -5.23 3.49
N PRO A 81 -24.47 -5.37 4.77
CA PRO A 81 -25.09 -4.75 5.95
C PRO A 81 -24.64 -3.29 6.12
N ARG A 82 -25.53 -2.48 6.71
CA ARG A 82 -25.17 -1.17 7.22
C ARG A 82 -24.96 -1.26 8.72
N TRP A 83 -23.75 -0.90 9.17
CA TRP A 83 -23.37 -0.91 10.58
C TRP A 83 -23.09 0.48 11.09
N ASP A 84 -23.41 0.71 12.38
CA ASP A 84 -23.16 1.96 13.04
C ASP A 84 -21.81 1.93 13.76
N TYR A 85 -21.13 3.08 13.77
CA TYR A 85 -19.93 3.28 14.55
C TYR A 85 -20.21 3.11 16.05
N ARG A 86 -19.25 2.50 16.76
CA ARG A 86 -19.30 2.37 18.22
C ARG A 86 -18.18 3.18 18.87
N PRO A 87 -18.47 4.06 19.85
CA PRO A 87 -17.48 4.94 20.47
C PRO A 87 -16.28 4.20 21.09
N GLU A 88 -16.47 2.98 21.58
CA GLU A 88 -15.42 2.14 22.14
C GLU A 88 -14.31 1.78 21.14
N TRP A 89 -14.56 1.89 19.84
CA TRP A 89 -13.55 1.65 18.79
C TRP A 89 -12.54 2.79 18.65
N LYS A 90 -12.79 3.96 19.24
CA LYS A 90 -11.86 5.12 19.32
C LYS A 90 -11.27 5.50 17.95
N ARG A 91 -12.12 5.64 16.93
CA ARG A 91 -11.69 6.00 15.58
C ARG A 91 -11.71 7.51 15.35
N PRO A 92 -10.94 8.04 14.39
CA PRO A 92 -11.00 9.44 13.98
C PRO A 92 -12.43 9.89 13.62
N LYS A 93 -12.76 11.16 13.84
CA LYS A 93 -14.10 11.72 13.60
C LYS A 93 -14.66 11.39 12.21
N ARG A 94 -13.81 11.38 11.18
CA ARG A 94 -14.20 11.01 9.79
C ARG A 94 -14.72 9.58 9.63
N GLU A 95 -14.41 8.68 10.57
CA GLU A 95 -14.87 7.28 10.58
C GLU A 95 -16.08 7.05 11.50
N GLN A 96 -16.54 8.08 12.24
CA GLN A 96 -17.63 7.98 13.21
C GLN A 96 -18.98 8.20 12.55
N MET A 97 -19.36 7.28 11.68
CA MET A 97 -20.60 7.33 10.89
C MET A 97 -21.20 5.93 10.70
N SER A 98 -22.45 5.86 10.23
CA SER A 98 -23.04 4.62 9.71
C SER A 98 -22.41 4.26 8.37
N VAL A 99 -21.99 3.01 8.19
CA VAL A 99 -21.20 2.55 7.04
C VAL A 99 -21.83 1.31 6.44
N ASP A 100 -21.94 1.30 5.13
CA ASP A 100 -22.26 0.14 4.29
C ASP A 100 -21.06 -0.23 3.39
N PRO A 101 -21.12 -1.31 2.60
CA PRO A 101 -20.00 -1.74 1.77
C PRO A 101 -19.49 -0.67 0.80
N THR A 102 -20.35 0.13 0.18
CA THR A 102 -19.96 1.21 -0.75
C THR A 102 -19.23 2.34 -0.01
N ILE A 103 -19.78 2.81 1.10
CA ILE A 103 -19.16 3.83 1.96
C ILE A 103 -17.81 3.31 2.49
N TRP A 104 -17.76 2.05 2.93
CA TRP A 104 -16.55 1.42 3.44
C TRP A 104 -15.37 1.46 2.45
N GLU A 105 -15.60 1.08 1.19
CA GLU A 105 -14.57 1.12 0.16
C GLU A 105 -14.20 2.55 -0.21
N LYS A 106 -15.19 3.41 -0.43
CA LYS A 106 -15.00 4.82 -0.82
C LYS A 106 -14.23 5.61 0.23
N GLU A 107 -14.71 5.60 1.47
CA GLU A 107 -14.16 6.39 2.58
C GLU A 107 -13.01 5.65 3.31
N SER A 108 -12.71 4.44 2.88
CA SER A 108 -11.61 3.61 3.44
C SER A 108 -11.72 3.37 4.95
N ILE A 109 -12.93 3.09 5.45
CA ILE A 109 -13.22 2.93 6.87
C ILE A 109 -12.55 1.70 7.44
N VAL A 110 -11.72 1.86 8.48
CA VAL A 110 -10.93 0.75 9.04
C VAL A 110 -11.78 -0.15 9.94
N TRP A 111 -12.60 0.42 10.82
CA TRP A 111 -13.40 -0.37 11.75
C TRP A 111 -14.37 -1.33 11.06
N TYR A 112 -14.87 -0.97 9.86
CA TYR A 112 -15.76 -1.84 9.09
C TYR A 112 -15.00 -3.09 8.60
N SER A 113 -13.75 -2.92 8.14
CA SER A 113 -12.86 -4.06 7.83
C SER A 113 -12.67 -4.97 9.03
N GLN A 114 -12.40 -4.39 10.19
CA GLN A 114 -12.20 -5.13 11.45
C GLN A 114 -13.47 -5.87 11.90
N GLU A 115 -14.63 -5.33 11.63
CA GLU A 115 -15.90 -5.99 11.95
C GLU A 115 -16.18 -7.16 11.00
N ILE A 116 -15.86 -7.05 9.70
CA ILE A 116 -15.93 -8.18 8.77
C ILE A 116 -15.04 -9.32 9.25
N THR A 117 -13.78 -9.04 9.58
CA THR A 117 -12.83 -10.09 10.01
C THR A 117 -13.20 -10.73 11.35
N ARG A 118 -13.75 -9.95 12.31
CA ARG A 118 -14.27 -10.51 13.58
C ARG A 118 -15.43 -11.48 13.34
N ARG A 119 -16.37 -11.13 12.44
CA ARG A 119 -17.51 -11.99 12.08
C ARG A 119 -17.07 -13.24 11.33
N LEU A 120 -16.04 -13.13 10.51
CA LEU A 120 -15.46 -14.25 9.78
C LEU A 120 -14.78 -15.25 10.73
N GLY A 121 -14.09 -14.74 11.74
CA GLY A 121 -13.29 -15.53 12.68
C GLY A 121 -11.90 -15.87 12.13
N LYS A 122 -10.99 -16.20 13.04
CA LYS A 122 -9.56 -16.35 12.76
C LYS A 122 -9.25 -17.44 11.72
N GLU A 123 -9.88 -18.58 11.86
CA GLU A 123 -9.60 -19.75 11.01
C GLU A 123 -10.05 -19.52 9.57
N LYS A 124 -11.29 -19.07 9.37
CA LYS A 124 -11.81 -18.76 8.03
C LYS A 124 -11.03 -17.61 7.37
N PHE A 125 -10.67 -16.58 8.14
CA PHE A 125 -9.87 -15.47 7.64
C PHE A 125 -8.51 -15.95 7.13
N ALA A 126 -7.78 -16.74 7.91
CA ALA A 126 -6.49 -17.29 7.52
C ALA A 126 -6.63 -18.24 6.32
N ASP A 127 -7.69 -19.05 6.26
CA ASP A 127 -7.95 -19.95 5.13
C ASP A 127 -8.18 -19.20 3.82
N TYR A 128 -9.02 -18.15 3.81
CA TYR A 128 -9.23 -17.34 2.61
C TYR A 128 -7.93 -16.68 2.12
N VAL A 129 -7.16 -16.04 3.01
CA VAL A 129 -5.91 -15.36 2.62
C VAL A 129 -4.90 -16.35 2.05
N ARG A 130 -4.82 -17.56 2.62
CA ARG A 130 -3.98 -18.65 2.10
C ARG A 130 -4.46 -19.14 0.72
N ARG A 131 -5.77 -19.43 0.56
CA ARG A 131 -6.37 -19.88 -0.73
C ARG A 131 -6.23 -18.83 -1.82
N PHE A 132 -6.20 -17.56 -1.45
CA PHE A 132 -5.94 -16.46 -2.39
C PHE A 132 -4.47 -16.36 -2.77
N ASP A 133 -3.56 -17.11 -2.12
CA ASP A 133 -2.12 -16.93 -2.28
C ASP A 133 -1.74 -15.43 -2.20
N TYR A 134 -2.27 -14.75 -1.16
CA TYR A 134 -2.16 -13.32 -1.02
C TYR A 134 -0.91 -12.96 -0.20
N GLY A 135 0.16 -12.57 -0.91
CA GLY A 135 1.42 -12.19 -0.30
C GLY A 135 2.05 -13.32 0.52
N ASN A 136 2.48 -13.00 1.74
CA ASN A 136 3.03 -14.01 2.66
C ASN A 136 1.97 -14.79 3.46
N ALA A 137 0.69 -14.52 3.22
CA ALA A 137 -0.46 -15.10 3.91
C ALA A 137 -0.41 -15.06 5.46
N ASP A 138 0.41 -14.19 6.04
CA ASP A 138 0.57 -14.08 7.49
C ASP A 138 -0.45 -13.12 8.12
N VAL A 139 -1.52 -13.66 8.67
CA VAL A 139 -2.58 -12.90 9.34
C VAL A 139 -2.51 -12.99 10.86
N ARG A 140 -1.34 -13.33 11.43
CA ARG A 140 -1.18 -13.48 12.89
C ARG A 140 -1.24 -12.14 13.63
N GLY A 141 -0.92 -11.03 12.96
CA GLY A 141 -0.86 -9.72 13.58
C GLY A 141 0.51 -9.41 14.21
N ILE A 142 0.53 -8.47 15.14
CA ILE A 142 1.76 -8.08 15.83
C ILE A 142 2.18 -9.19 16.80
N LYS A 143 3.47 -9.59 16.74
CA LYS A 143 4.00 -10.62 17.63
C LYS A 143 3.72 -10.30 19.10
N GLY A 144 3.14 -11.26 19.82
CA GLY A 144 2.77 -11.10 21.23
C GLY A 144 1.43 -10.41 21.48
N ARG A 145 0.66 -10.09 20.41
CA ARG A 145 -0.69 -9.53 20.49
C ARG A 145 -1.72 -10.47 19.85
N SER A 146 -2.94 -10.42 20.34
CA SER A 146 -4.07 -11.20 19.76
C SER A 146 -4.86 -10.32 18.79
N ASP A 147 -4.18 -9.62 17.88
CA ASP A 147 -4.75 -8.58 17.01
C ASP A 147 -4.76 -8.94 15.51
N GLY A 148 -4.52 -10.20 15.17
CA GLY A 148 -4.48 -10.66 13.78
C GLY A 148 -5.73 -10.35 12.97
N LEU A 149 -6.91 -10.38 13.59
CA LEU A 149 -8.18 -10.02 12.94
C LEU A 149 -8.36 -8.51 12.71
N THR A 150 -7.54 -7.67 13.32
CA THR A 150 -7.75 -6.22 13.27
C THR A 150 -6.57 -5.45 12.72
N GLU A 151 -5.35 -6.01 12.81
CA GLU A 151 -4.12 -5.28 12.51
C GLU A 151 -3.23 -5.97 11.49
N SER A 152 -3.48 -7.24 11.10
CA SER A 152 -2.54 -8.01 10.27
C SER A 152 -2.15 -7.31 8.96
N TRP A 153 -3.06 -6.57 8.32
CA TRP A 153 -2.82 -5.82 7.08
C TRP A 153 -2.36 -4.36 7.30
N LEU A 154 -2.36 -3.87 8.56
CA LEU A 154 -2.03 -2.49 8.94
C LEU A 154 -0.62 -2.40 9.52
N MET A 155 0.42 -2.26 8.66
CA MET A 155 1.85 -2.20 9.05
C MET A 155 2.29 -3.33 9.99
N SER A 156 1.74 -4.54 9.80
CA SER A 156 1.94 -5.69 10.67
C SER A 156 2.43 -6.93 9.90
N SER A 157 1.86 -8.11 10.17
CA SER A 157 2.38 -9.39 9.66
C SER A 157 2.15 -9.65 8.19
N LEU A 158 0.96 -9.24 7.66
CA LEU A 158 0.63 -9.46 6.25
C LEU A 158 1.41 -8.51 5.35
N LYS A 159 2.10 -9.08 4.36
CA LYS A 159 2.91 -8.33 3.39
C LYS A 159 2.70 -8.88 1.99
N ILE A 160 2.73 -7.99 1.02
CA ILE A 160 2.57 -8.32 -0.40
C ILE A 160 3.43 -7.40 -1.25
N SER A 161 3.97 -7.90 -2.35
CA SER A 161 4.74 -7.13 -3.31
C SER A 161 3.86 -6.57 -4.44
N GLY A 162 4.38 -5.62 -5.23
CA GLY A 162 3.69 -5.11 -6.41
C GLY A 162 3.39 -6.22 -7.42
N ASP A 163 4.36 -7.10 -7.68
CA ASP A 163 4.20 -8.24 -8.57
C ASP A 163 3.09 -9.19 -8.08
N GLN A 164 3.02 -9.46 -6.78
CA GLN A 164 1.97 -10.30 -6.19
C GLN A 164 0.59 -9.62 -6.23
N GLN A 165 0.53 -8.30 -6.07
CA GLN A 165 -0.72 -7.52 -6.17
C GLN A 165 -1.34 -7.66 -7.57
N VAL A 166 -0.56 -7.48 -8.64
CA VAL A 166 -1.08 -7.61 -10.00
C VAL A 166 -1.41 -9.06 -10.37
N ALA A 167 -0.65 -10.04 -9.87
CA ALA A 167 -0.96 -11.45 -10.04
C ALA A 167 -2.30 -11.83 -9.37
N PHE A 168 -2.55 -11.34 -8.17
CA PHE A 168 -3.81 -11.50 -7.46
C PHE A 168 -4.98 -10.87 -8.25
N LEU A 169 -4.84 -9.61 -8.69
CA LEU A 169 -5.87 -8.91 -9.46
C LEU A 169 -6.19 -9.62 -10.78
N ARG A 170 -5.17 -10.12 -11.48
CA ARG A 170 -5.38 -10.87 -12.71
C ARG A 170 -6.18 -12.15 -12.45
N ARG A 171 -5.88 -12.90 -11.39
CA ARG A 171 -6.68 -14.08 -11.00
C ARG A 171 -8.11 -13.70 -10.62
N PHE A 172 -8.31 -12.57 -9.95
CA PHE A 172 -9.63 -12.04 -9.64
C PHE A 172 -10.44 -11.76 -10.91
N LEU A 173 -9.90 -10.98 -11.84
CA LEU A 173 -10.61 -10.57 -13.07
C LEU A 173 -10.80 -11.71 -14.07
N THR A 174 -9.96 -12.76 -14.01
CA THR A 174 -10.09 -13.95 -14.88
C THR A 174 -10.88 -15.09 -14.24
N GLY A 175 -11.55 -14.86 -13.09
CA GLY A 175 -12.36 -15.87 -12.41
C GLY A 175 -11.56 -17.04 -11.83
N LYS A 176 -10.26 -16.86 -11.57
CA LYS A 176 -9.36 -17.91 -11.07
C LYS A 176 -9.18 -17.89 -9.55
N LEU A 177 -9.86 -17.03 -8.84
CA LEU A 177 -9.93 -17.12 -7.37
C LEU A 177 -10.98 -18.16 -6.97
N PRO A 178 -10.76 -18.91 -5.88
CA PRO A 178 -11.69 -19.94 -5.41
C PRO A 178 -12.87 -19.33 -4.63
N VAL A 179 -13.68 -18.53 -5.31
CA VAL A 179 -14.85 -17.82 -4.80
C VAL A 179 -15.98 -17.82 -5.82
N SER A 180 -17.20 -17.51 -5.39
CA SER A 180 -18.35 -17.39 -6.29
C SER A 180 -18.21 -16.21 -7.25
N GLN A 181 -18.75 -16.34 -8.47
CA GLN A 181 -18.81 -15.24 -9.44
C GLN A 181 -19.59 -14.06 -8.85
N SER A 182 -20.67 -14.33 -8.12
CA SER A 182 -21.48 -13.30 -7.45
C SER A 182 -20.64 -12.47 -6.45
N ALA A 183 -19.73 -13.09 -5.70
CA ALA A 183 -18.83 -12.35 -4.80
C ALA A 183 -17.89 -11.43 -5.57
N SER A 184 -17.38 -11.90 -6.70
CA SER A 184 -16.52 -11.09 -7.58
C SER A 184 -17.28 -9.90 -8.17
N ASP A 185 -18.49 -10.12 -8.71
CA ASP A 185 -19.30 -9.07 -9.34
C ASP A 185 -19.69 -7.97 -8.32
N LYS A 186 -20.14 -8.38 -7.13
CA LYS A 186 -20.50 -7.45 -6.05
C LYS A 186 -19.28 -6.66 -5.56
N THR A 187 -18.10 -7.28 -5.51
CA THR A 187 -16.88 -6.58 -5.17
C THR A 187 -16.54 -5.53 -6.22
N MET A 188 -16.60 -5.86 -7.51
CA MET A 188 -16.36 -4.90 -8.59
C MET A 188 -17.32 -3.71 -8.54
N ALA A 189 -18.59 -3.95 -8.18
CA ALA A 189 -19.62 -2.91 -8.10
C ALA A 189 -19.29 -1.80 -7.10
N ILE A 190 -18.71 -2.15 -5.94
CA ILE A 190 -18.40 -1.19 -4.85
C ILE A 190 -17.02 -0.55 -4.95
N MET A 191 -16.16 -1.00 -5.88
CA MET A 191 -14.81 -0.43 -6.01
C MET A 191 -14.84 1.02 -6.50
N PRO A 192 -14.03 1.92 -5.90
CA PRO A 192 -13.90 3.30 -6.35
C PRO A 192 -13.53 3.39 -7.83
N LYS A 193 -14.18 4.31 -8.54
CA LYS A 193 -14.06 4.53 -9.99
C LYS A 193 -13.39 5.85 -10.30
N PHE A 194 -12.51 5.85 -11.28
CA PHE A 194 -11.76 7.00 -11.76
C PHE A 194 -11.70 6.95 -13.29
N THR A 195 -11.29 8.06 -13.90
CA THR A 195 -11.08 8.14 -15.35
C THR A 195 -9.65 8.60 -15.60
N ALA A 196 -8.93 7.91 -16.47
CA ALA A 196 -7.65 8.34 -17.01
C ALA A 196 -7.83 8.92 -18.42
N ALA A 197 -6.79 9.59 -18.92
CA ALA A 197 -6.80 10.13 -20.28
C ALA A 197 -7.04 9.03 -21.32
N GLU A 198 -7.34 9.45 -22.55
CA GLU A 198 -7.62 8.56 -23.69
C GLU A 198 -8.81 7.59 -23.49
N GLY A 199 -9.70 7.88 -22.54
CA GLY A 199 -10.92 7.10 -22.31
C GLY A 199 -10.75 5.84 -21.45
N TRP A 200 -9.62 5.67 -20.76
CA TRP A 200 -9.44 4.58 -19.80
C TRP A 200 -10.34 4.76 -18.57
N GLN A 201 -11.14 3.74 -18.28
CA GLN A 201 -11.92 3.65 -17.05
C GLN A 201 -11.10 2.87 -16.02
N VAL A 202 -10.92 3.43 -14.83
CA VAL A 202 -10.04 2.90 -13.78
C VAL A 202 -10.86 2.54 -12.56
N GLN A 203 -10.64 1.38 -11.99
CA GLN A 203 -11.15 0.99 -10.67
C GLN A 203 -10.00 0.54 -9.79
N GLY A 204 -10.01 0.96 -8.53
CA GLY A 204 -8.91 0.59 -7.66
C GLY A 204 -9.01 1.14 -6.26
N LYS A 205 -8.08 0.70 -5.42
CA LYS A 205 -8.03 1.04 -4.01
C LYS A 205 -6.68 1.62 -3.62
N THR A 206 -6.73 2.69 -2.84
CA THR A 206 -5.56 3.30 -2.20
C THR A 206 -5.29 2.68 -0.83
N GLY A 207 -4.04 2.75 -0.38
CA GLY A 207 -3.65 2.36 0.97
C GLY A 207 -2.46 3.17 1.46
N SER A 208 -2.57 3.78 2.65
CA SER A 208 -1.47 4.55 3.27
C SER A 208 -1.13 4.00 4.64
N GLY A 209 0.15 4.10 5.01
CA GLY A 209 0.63 3.79 6.34
C GLY A 209 1.97 4.46 6.63
N ARG A 210 2.18 4.84 7.88
CA ARG A 210 3.47 5.36 8.33
C ARG A 210 4.42 4.19 8.56
N MET A 211 5.61 4.28 7.99
CA MET A 211 6.61 3.21 8.11
C MET A 211 7.07 3.03 9.56
N ARG A 212 7.51 1.81 9.86
CA ARG A 212 8.07 1.47 11.17
C ARG A 212 9.46 0.88 11.00
N THR A 213 10.33 1.21 11.92
CA THR A 213 11.65 0.59 12.10
C THR A 213 11.50 -0.85 12.63
N LYS A 214 12.59 -1.61 12.65
CA LYS A 214 12.58 -3.02 13.12
C LYS A 214 12.14 -3.16 14.58
N ASP A 215 12.38 -2.14 15.41
CA ASP A 215 11.95 -2.10 16.82
C ASP A 215 10.49 -1.62 16.99
N GLY A 216 9.77 -1.39 15.88
CA GLY A 216 8.34 -1.06 15.86
C GLY A 216 8.01 0.42 16.08
N LYS A 217 9.01 1.30 16.23
CA LYS A 217 8.79 2.75 16.28
C LYS A 217 8.48 3.32 14.91
N TYR A 218 7.90 4.52 14.84
CA TYR A 218 7.73 5.20 13.57
C TYR A 218 9.09 5.62 12.99
N ASP A 219 9.26 5.41 11.69
CA ASP A 219 10.47 5.75 10.95
C ASP A 219 10.36 7.20 10.43
N GLY A 220 10.61 8.16 11.31
CA GLY A 220 10.49 9.57 10.99
C GLY A 220 9.14 9.90 10.35
N ASP A 221 9.16 10.68 9.27
CA ASP A 221 8.00 11.00 8.45
C ASP A 221 7.93 10.15 7.17
N VAL A 222 8.52 8.95 7.20
CA VAL A 222 8.48 8.02 6.07
C VAL A 222 7.12 7.34 6.01
N TRP A 223 6.44 7.50 4.88
CA TRP A 223 5.12 6.95 4.60
C TRP A 223 5.14 6.03 3.40
N LEU A 224 4.27 5.04 3.44
CA LEU A 224 3.95 4.13 2.37
C LEU A 224 2.61 4.52 1.74
N GLY A 225 2.59 4.59 0.41
CA GLY A 225 1.38 4.82 -0.39
C GLY A 225 1.23 3.80 -1.50
N TRP A 226 0.16 3.01 -1.46
CA TRP A 226 -0.27 2.11 -2.50
C TRP A 226 -1.41 2.69 -3.32
N PHE A 227 -1.42 2.39 -4.62
CA PHE A 227 -2.60 2.35 -5.46
C PHE A 227 -2.56 1.12 -6.35
N PHE A 228 -3.59 0.28 -6.29
CA PHE A 228 -3.70 -0.91 -7.12
C PHE A 228 -5.13 -1.08 -7.62
N GLY A 229 -5.27 -1.79 -8.74
CA GLY A 229 -6.57 -1.96 -9.36
C GLY A 229 -6.45 -2.41 -10.81
N TRP A 230 -7.46 -2.08 -11.59
CA TRP A 230 -7.50 -2.38 -13.01
C TRP A 230 -8.00 -1.19 -13.81
N ALA A 231 -7.70 -1.22 -15.10
CA ALA A 231 -8.22 -0.24 -16.04
C ALA A 231 -8.71 -0.94 -17.31
N GLN A 232 -9.74 -0.36 -17.94
CA GLN A 232 -10.35 -0.88 -19.14
C GLN A 232 -10.57 0.23 -20.18
N LYS A 233 -10.29 -0.11 -21.46
CA LYS A 233 -10.61 0.73 -22.62
C LYS A 233 -11.03 -0.20 -23.77
N GLY A 234 -12.32 -0.16 -24.15
CA GLY A 234 -12.88 -1.15 -25.06
C GLY A 234 -12.71 -2.58 -24.52
N ASP A 235 -12.17 -3.47 -25.34
CA ASP A 235 -11.89 -4.85 -24.96
C ASP A 235 -10.55 -5.06 -24.26
N ARG A 236 -9.75 -4.03 -24.16
CA ARG A 236 -8.45 -4.09 -23.50
C ARG A 236 -8.59 -3.84 -22.01
N GLN A 237 -8.07 -4.77 -21.20
CA GLN A 237 -8.09 -4.66 -19.75
C GLN A 237 -6.69 -4.93 -19.19
N VAL A 238 -6.26 -4.11 -18.25
CA VAL A 238 -4.96 -4.21 -17.57
C VAL A 238 -5.15 -4.17 -16.05
N VAL A 239 -4.24 -4.82 -15.33
CA VAL A 239 -4.10 -4.68 -13.87
C VAL A 239 -2.83 -3.92 -13.56
N PHE A 240 -2.85 -3.17 -12.47
CA PHE A 240 -1.71 -2.36 -12.05
C PHE A 240 -1.51 -2.33 -10.53
N ALA A 241 -0.27 -2.11 -10.12
CA ALA A 241 0.08 -1.73 -8.76
C ALA A 241 1.18 -0.65 -8.80
N LYS A 242 1.00 0.42 -8.04
CA LYS A 242 2.00 1.47 -7.81
C LYS A 242 2.22 1.64 -6.32
N LEU A 243 3.50 1.69 -5.93
CA LEU A 243 3.97 1.92 -4.55
C LEU A 243 4.94 3.08 -4.53
N ASN A 244 4.74 3.97 -3.57
CA ASN A 244 5.74 4.95 -3.17
C ASN A 244 6.00 4.86 -1.66
N ILE A 245 7.27 4.84 -1.27
CA ILE A 245 7.72 4.99 0.12
C ILE A 245 8.75 6.09 0.15
N ASN A 246 8.46 7.17 0.86
CA ASN A 246 9.35 8.32 1.00
C ASN A 246 8.97 9.19 2.21
N ASP A 247 9.75 10.21 2.48
CA ASP A 247 9.39 11.30 3.37
C ASP A 247 8.15 12.01 2.83
N TRP A 248 7.12 12.13 3.67
CA TRP A 248 5.83 12.71 3.28
C TRP A 248 5.31 13.66 4.34
N LYS A 249 5.23 14.95 4.01
CA LYS A 249 4.85 16.03 4.94
C LYS A 249 3.51 16.69 4.60
N SER A 250 2.82 16.20 3.56
CA SER A 250 1.49 16.70 3.22
C SER A 250 0.43 16.17 4.20
N GLU A 251 -0.62 16.97 4.43
CA GLU A 251 -1.80 16.55 5.19
C GLU A 251 -2.60 15.47 4.44
N GLU A 252 -2.56 15.48 3.09
CA GLU A 252 -3.20 14.45 2.29
C GLU A 252 -2.41 13.13 2.31
N PRO A 253 -3.10 11.98 2.32
CA PRO A 253 -2.43 10.68 2.27
C PRO A 253 -1.55 10.52 1.03
N ILE A 254 -0.30 10.06 1.22
CA ILE A 254 0.64 9.77 0.12
C ILE A 254 0.02 8.87 -0.96
N SER A 255 -0.92 8.00 -0.62
CA SER A 255 -1.59 7.12 -1.58
C SER A 255 -2.47 7.87 -2.58
N PHE A 256 -2.90 9.10 -2.29
CA PHE A 256 -3.64 9.92 -3.25
C PHE A 256 -2.69 10.44 -4.34
N ALA A 257 -1.54 10.97 -3.97
CA ALA A 257 -0.51 11.33 -4.94
C ALA A 257 -0.04 10.10 -5.76
N THR A 258 0.08 8.92 -5.13
CA THR A 258 0.43 7.68 -5.81
C THR A 258 -0.64 7.27 -6.83
N ARG A 259 -1.93 7.41 -6.50
CA ARG A 259 -3.07 7.18 -7.39
C ARG A 259 -3.05 8.13 -8.57
N ASP A 260 -2.93 9.43 -8.28
CA ASP A 260 -3.03 10.47 -9.30
C ASP A 260 -1.87 10.37 -10.30
N ALA A 261 -0.66 10.06 -9.82
CA ALA A 261 0.48 9.78 -10.67
C ALA A 261 0.24 8.56 -11.59
N LEU A 262 -0.28 7.43 -11.06
CA LEU A 262 -0.58 6.27 -11.90
C LEU A 262 -1.65 6.62 -12.95
N ILE A 263 -2.73 7.28 -12.57
CA ILE A 263 -3.83 7.64 -13.48
C ILE A 263 -3.31 8.53 -14.61
N ALA A 264 -2.43 9.50 -14.31
CA ALA A 264 -1.82 10.37 -15.31
C ALA A 264 -0.86 9.62 -16.26
N GLU A 265 -0.09 8.68 -15.73
CA GLU A 265 0.90 7.90 -16.47
C GLU A 265 0.29 6.75 -17.28
N LEU A 266 -0.89 6.25 -16.90
CA LEU A 266 -1.48 5.01 -17.41
C LEU A 266 -1.48 4.88 -18.93
N PRO A 267 -1.86 5.91 -19.73
CA PRO A 267 -1.87 5.78 -21.19
C PRO A 267 -0.48 5.51 -21.79
N GLN A 268 0.58 5.91 -21.10
CA GLN A 268 1.96 5.67 -21.53
C GLN A 268 2.47 4.29 -21.10
N LEU A 269 2.02 3.82 -19.92
CA LEU A 269 2.43 2.54 -19.34
C LEU A 269 1.86 1.32 -20.09
N VAL A 270 0.82 1.54 -20.90
CA VAL A 270 0.08 0.48 -21.62
C VAL A 270 0.26 0.51 -23.14
N LYS A 271 1.24 1.27 -23.64
CA LYS A 271 1.57 1.36 -25.09
C LYS A 271 2.22 0.13 -25.67
#